data_82bdcf2a8a4c76fff33dbbbdc74a1f8b
#
_entry.id   82bdcf2a8a4c76fff33dbbbdc74a1f8b
#
_cell.length_a   1.000
_cell.length_b   1.000
_cell.length_c   1.000
_cell.angle_alpha   90.00
_cell.angle_beta   90.00
_cell.angle_gamma   90.00
#
_symmetry.space_group_name_H-M   'P 1'
#
loop_
_entity.id
_entity.type
_entity.pdbx_description
1 polymer ?
#
loop_
_entity_poly.entity_id
_entity_poly.type
_entity_poly.pdbx_seq_one_letter_code
_entity_poly.pdbx_strand_id
1 'polypeptide(L)'
;MELRTPTAVPLYGTVLKDWKLVFNTVADIRPSKGDEVQLGLWEIQKSDEKALDRFEGFPHLYKKRMIRVDGLNAMTYVMARKGVGLPFGHYYDSIKQGYKDFGLNEDHLSWALRDAYKQADRNQEMLRMGRTLA
;
A
#
# COMPACT_ATOMS: atom_id res chain seq x y z
N MET A 1 0.31 13.11 -4.49
CA MET A 1 -0.76 13.70 -3.65
C MET A 1 -1.09 15.15 -3.99
N GLU A 2 -0.16 15.90 -4.51
CA GLU A 2 -0.33 17.36 -4.71
C GLU A 2 -1.59 17.75 -5.50
N LEU A 3 -1.91 17.05 -6.58
CA LEU A 3 -3.09 17.37 -7.41
C LEU A 3 -4.42 16.99 -6.77
N ARG A 4 -4.43 15.98 -5.88
CA ARG A 4 -5.65 15.47 -5.23
C ARG A 4 -5.87 16.11 -3.88
N THR A 5 -4.79 16.45 -3.22
CA THR A 5 -4.80 16.97 -1.85
C THR A 5 -3.89 18.18 -1.76
N PRO A 6 -4.32 19.34 -2.32
CA PRO A 6 -3.46 20.50 -2.46
C PRO A 6 -2.99 21.10 -1.15
N THR A 7 -3.68 20.82 -0.03
CA THR A 7 -3.29 21.32 1.29
C THR A 7 -2.49 20.31 2.11
N ALA A 8 -2.21 19.13 1.55
CA ALA A 8 -1.42 18.11 2.23
C ALA A 8 0.06 18.51 2.29
N VAL A 9 0.68 18.29 3.44
CA VAL A 9 2.09 18.64 3.67
C VAL A 9 2.86 17.37 4.00
N PRO A 10 3.92 17.02 3.26
CA PRO A 10 4.76 15.89 3.63
C PRO A 10 5.54 16.20 4.90
N LEU A 11 5.58 15.23 5.82
CA LEU A 11 6.28 15.38 7.09
C LEU A 11 7.64 14.66 7.06
N TYR A 12 7.63 13.33 7.12
CA TYR A 12 8.84 12.53 7.10
C TYR A 12 8.53 11.08 6.76
N GLY A 13 9.57 10.33 6.40
CA GLY A 13 9.49 8.88 6.22
C GLY A 13 9.75 8.14 7.52
N THR A 14 9.08 7.02 7.75
CA THR A 14 9.26 6.19 8.94
C THR A 14 8.93 4.73 8.64
N VAL A 15 9.00 3.89 9.68
CA VAL A 15 8.77 2.46 9.59
C VAL A 15 7.64 2.05 10.51
N LEU A 16 6.72 1.25 10.01
CA LEU A 16 5.66 0.62 10.80
C LEU A 16 5.99 -0.86 10.98
N LYS A 17 6.25 -1.29 12.21
CA LYS A 17 6.61 -2.67 12.53
C LYS A 17 5.39 -3.57 12.61
N ASP A 18 5.59 -4.84 12.30
CA ASP A 18 4.57 -5.90 12.32
C ASP A 18 3.48 -5.71 11.26
N TRP A 19 3.86 -5.06 10.17
CA TRP A 19 3.07 -4.90 8.96
C TRP A 19 3.96 -5.15 7.75
N LYS A 20 3.36 -5.48 6.62
CA LYS A 20 4.09 -5.62 5.36
C LYS A 20 3.35 -4.99 4.20
N LEU A 21 4.12 -4.55 3.20
CA LEU A 21 3.60 -4.10 1.92
C LEU A 21 3.28 -5.32 1.05
N VAL A 22 2.12 -5.31 0.43
CA VAL A 22 1.73 -6.30 -0.58
C VAL A 22 1.15 -5.58 -1.79
N PHE A 23 1.20 -6.23 -2.95
CA PHE A 23 0.50 -5.79 -4.14
C PHE A 23 -0.71 -6.69 -4.38
N ASN A 24 -1.88 -6.08 -4.42
CA ASN A 24 -3.13 -6.70 -4.85
C ASN A 24 -3.64 -5.87 -6.03
N THR A 25 -2.88 -5.89 -7.13
CA THR A 25 -2.95 -4.99 -8.28
C THR A 25 -2.56 -3.56 -7.91
N VAL A 26 -2.98 -3.09 -6.75
CA VAL A 26 -2.57 -1.83 -6.12
C VAL A 26 -1.88 -2.15 -4.80
N ALA A 27 -1.20 -1.14 -4.23
CA ALA A 27 -0.51 -1.32 -2.96
C ALA A 27 -1.50 -1.46 -1.81
N ASP A 28 -1.17 -2.35 -0.89
CA ASP A 28 -1.91 -2.55 0.35
C ASP A 28 -0.91 -2.84 1.46
N ILE A 29 -1.31 -2.65 2.70
CA ILE A 29 -0.52 -3.09 3.84
C ILE A 29 -1.35 -4.04 4.69
N ARG A 30 -0.68 -5.04 5.26
CA ARG A 30 -1.32 -6.07 6.07
C ARG A 30 -0.53 -6.35 7.33
N PRO A 31 -1.20 -6.69 8.44
CA PRO A 31 -0.49 -7.15 9.62
C PRO A 31 0.39 -8.36 9.29
N SER A 32 1.63 -8.33 9.76
CA SER A 32 2.59 -9.41 9.53
C SER A 32 3.68 -9.35 10.59
N LYS A 33 3.59 -10.21 11.60
CA LYS A 33 4.54 -10.24 12.71
C LYS A 33 5.96 -10.46 12.21
N GLY A 34 6.87 -9.61 12.66
CA GLY A 34 8.28 -9.69 12.30
C GLY A 34 8.66 -8.95 11.02
N ASP A 35 7.67 -8.51 10.24
CA ASP A 35 7.91 -7.70 9.06
C ASP A 35 7.79 -6.20 9.38
N GLU A 36 8.12 -5.36 8.42
CA GLU A 36 7.96 -3.92 8.54
C GLU A 36 7.66 -3.30 7.19
N VAL A 37 6.98 -2.16 7.21
CA VAL A 37 6.68 -1.39 6.02
C VAL A 37 7.20 0.03 6.16
N GLN A 38 7.73 0.55 5.07
CA GLN A 38 8.19 1.95 4.97
C GLN A 38 6.98 2.84 4.67
N LEU A 39 6.85 3.94 5.40
CA LEU A 39 5.74 4.88 5.27
C LEU A 39 6.23 6.30 5.06
N GLY A 40 5.53 7.04 4.23
CA GLY A 40 5.59 8.50 4.22
C GLY A 40 4.41 9.06 5.01
N LEU A 41 4.67 9.94 5.96
CA LEU A 41 3.63 10.60 6.74
C LEU A 41 3.31 11.97 6.14
N TRP A 42 2.02 12.26 6.09
CA TRP A 42 1.49 13.53 5.57
C TRP A 42 0.56 14.16 6.59
N GLU A 43 0.65 15.47 6.73
CA GLU A 43 -0.38 16.24 7.41
C GLU A 43 -1.45 16.65 6.40
N ILE A 44 -2.71 16.29 6.69
CA ILE A 44 -3.82 16.57 5.79
C ILE A 44 -4.94 17.30 6.52
N GLN A 45 -5.72 18.06 5.76
CA GLN A 45 -6.94 18.70 6.24
C GLN A 45 -8.15 17.83 5.89
N LYS A 46 -9.32 18.17 6.47
CA LYS A 46 -10.56 17.42 6.20
C LYS A 46 -10.94 17.42 4.72
N SER A 47 -10.68 18.52 4.02
CA SER A 47 -10.93 18.59 2.57
C SER A 47 -10.07 17.61 1.79
N ASP A 48 -8.81 17.44 2.20
CA ASP A 48 -7.90 16.46 1.60
C ASP A 48 -8.40 15.04 1.87
N GLU A 49 -8.84 14.75 3.08
CA GLU A 49 -9.38 13.43 3.43
C GLU A 49 -10.60 13.09 2.58
N LYS A 50 -11.52 14.03 2.38
CA LYS A 50 -12.68 13.82 1.50
C LYS A 50 -12.28 13.50 0.06
N ALA A 51 -11.27 14.20 -0.45
CA ALA A 51 -10.76 13.96 -1.80
C ALA A 51 -10.11 12.56 -1.91
N LEU A 52 -9.34 12.16 -0.89
CA LEU A 52 -8.75 10.81 -0.82
C LEU A 52 -9.82 9.74 -0.71
N ASP A 53 -10.86 9.94 0.09
CA ASP A 53 -11.97 8.99 0.23
C ASP A 53 -12.59 8.67 -1.12
N ARG A 54 -12.83 9.69 -1.93
CA ARG A 54 -13.37 9.49 -3.28
C ARG A 54 -12.38 8.78 -4.19
N PHE A 55 -11.13 9.17 -4.13
CA PHE A 55 -10.09 8.57 -4.97
C PHE A 55 -9.85 7.09 -4.63
N GLU A 56 -9.82 6.76 -3.33
CA GLU A 56 -9.57 5.40 -2.87
C GLU A 56 -10.82 4.52 -2.90
N GLY A 57 -11.98 5.06 -3.28
CA GLY A 57 -13.23 4.30 -3.31
C GLY A 57 -13.69 3.85 -1.92
N PHE A 58 -13.48 4.70 -0.92
CA PHE A 58 -13.95 4.44 0.44
C PHE A 58 -15.48 4.51 0.52
N PRO A 59 -16.15 3.58 1.22
CA PRO A 59 -15.59 2.46 1.98
C PRO A 59 -15.54 1.12 1.23
N HIS A 60 -15.85 1.10 -0.07
CA HIS A 60 -16.05 -0.14 -0.83
C HIS A 60 -14.74 -0.80 -1.26
N LEU A 61 -13.85 -0.06 -1.91
CA LEU A 61 -12.56 -0.60 -2.37
C LEU A 61 -11.53 -0.60 -1.25
N TYR A 62 -11.41 0.52 -0.55
CA TYR A 62 -10.52 0.68 0.60
C TYR A 62 -11.32 1.02 1.84
N LYS A 63 -10.82 0.58 2.99
CA LYS A 63 -11.31 0.95 4.32
C LYS A 63 -10.24 1.77 5.02
N LYS A 64 -10.66 2.61 5.95
CA LYS A 64 -9.74 3.38 6.78
C LYS A 64 -9.31 2.56 7.98
N ARG A 65 -8.03 2.65 8.33
CA ARG A 65 -7.49 2.05 9.54
C ARG A 65 -6.62 3.03 10.28
N MET A 66 -6.82 3.11 11.58
CA MET A 66 -5.94 3.88 12.45
C MET A 66 -4.76 3.02 12.84
N ILE A 67 -3.58 3.57 12.73
CA ILE A 67 -2.34 2.93 13.12
C ILE A 67 -1.58 3.83 14.07
N ARG A 68 -0.75 3.22 14.92
CA ARG A 68 0.10 3.98 15.79
C ARG A 68 1.55 3.84 15.32
N VAL A 69 2.16 4.97 14.99
CA VAL A 69 3.53 5.01 14.48
C VAL A 69 4.24 6.21 15.09
N ASP A 70 5.45 6.00 15.64
CA ASP A 70 6.25 7.03 16.29
C ASP A 70 5.49 7.81 17.38
N GLY A 71 4.59 7.13 18.10
CA GLY A 71 3.76 7.75 19.12
C GLY A 71 2.59 8.59 18.58
N LEU A 72 2.38 8.60 17.27
CA LEU A 72 1.29 9.32 16.62
C LEU A 72 0.19 8.37 16.19
N ASN A 73 -1.06 8.86 16.24
CA ASN A 73 -2.18 8.17 15.60
C ASN A 73 -2.28 8.66 14.16
N ALA A 74 -2.15 7.73 13.21
CA ALA A 74 -2.20 8.04 11.80
C ALA A 74 -3.29 7.21 11.12
N MET A 75 -3.87 7.75 10.07
CA MET A 75 -4.87 7.05 9.26
C MET A 75 -4.22 6.53 7.99
N THR A 76 -4.54 5.30 7.63
CA THR A 76 -4.16 4.72 6.34
C THR A 76 -5.36 4.02 5.71
N TYR A 77 -5.30 3.83 4.40
CA TYR A 77 -6.28 3.04 3.69
C TYR A 77 -5.76 1.62 3.51
N VAL A 78 -6.62 0.64 3.77
CA VAL A 78 -6.33 -0.77 3.55
C VAL A 78 -7.41 -1.37 2.64
N MET A 79 -7.05 -2.29 1.78
CA MET A 79 -8.02 -2.90 0.88
C MET A 79 -9.06 -3.72 1.64
N ALA A 80 -10.32 -3.58 1.22
CA ALA A 80 -11.42 -4.34 1.78
C ALA A 80 -11.32 -5.83 1.42
N ARG A 81 -10.83 -6.14 0.22
CA ARG A 81 -10.60 -7.52 -0.23
C ARG A 81 -9.12 -7.87 -0.13
N LYS A 82 -8.83 -9.05 0.41
CA LYS A 82 -7.47 -9.58 0.46
C LYS A 82 -7.18 -10.41 -0.78
N GLY A 83 -5.96 -10.37 -1.24
CA GLY A 83 -5.50 -11.08 -2.41
C GLY A 83 -4.10 -10.61 -2.79
N VAL A 84 -3.57 -11.13 -3.89
CA VAL A 84 -2.28 -10.72 -4.44
C VAL A 84 -2.42 -10.62 -5.95
N GLY A 85 -1.97 -9.52 -6.52
CA GLY A 85 -1.96 -9.30 -7.96
C GLY A 85 -0.81 -8.39 -8.36
N LEU A 86 -0.39 -8.49 -9.62
CA LEU A 86 0.72 -7.67 -10.13
C LEU A 86 0.28 -6.22 -10.30
N PRO A 87 1.11 -5.25 -9.89
CA PRO A 87 0.83 -3.84 -10.13
C PRO A 87 1.06 -3.47 -11.60
N PHE A 88 0.34 -2.48 -12.07
CA PHE A 88 0.64 -1.87 -13.37
C PHE A 88 1.98 -1.13 -13.30
N GLY A 89 2.75 -1.10 -14.42
CA GLY A 89 4.07 -0.51 -14.46
C GLY A 89 4.11 0.95 -14.00
N HIS A 90 3.22 1.79 -14.51
CA HIS A 90 3.15 3.20 -14.11
C HIS A 90 2.81 3.38 -12.64
N TYR A 91 1.94 2.55 -12.11
CA TYR A 91 1.57 2.58 -10.69
C TYR A 91 2.76 2.20 -9.82
N TYR A 92 3.49 1.14 -10.18
CA TYR A 92 4.69 0.72 -9.46
C TYR A 92 5.75 1.83 -9.46
N ASP A 93 5.98 2.46 -10.61
CA ASP A 93 6.94 3.55 -10.74
C ASP A 93 6.56 4.75 -9.88
N SER A 94 5.28 5.06 -9.74
CA SER A 94 4.80 6.13 -8.87
C SER A 94 5.09 5.85 -7.40
N ILE A 95 4.89 4.60 -6.95
CA ILE A 95 5.22 4.19 -5.58
C ILE A 95 6.73 4.26 -5.34
N LYS A 96 7.52 3.80 -6.31
CA LYS A 96 8.97 3.87 -6.23
C LYS A 96 9.45 5.30 -6.09
N GLN A 97 8.84 6.23 -6.83
CA GLN A 97 9.15 7.66 -6.71
C GLN A 97 8.82 8.18 -5.31
N GLY A 98 7.68 7.78 -4.73
CA GLY A 98 7.33 8.14 -3.36
C GLY A 98 8.36 7.64 -2.35
N TYR A 99 8.89 6.44 -2.53
CA TYR A 99 9.97 5.92 -1.69
C TYR A 99 11.22 6.81 -1.76
N LYS A 100 11.58 7.26 -2.95
CA LYS A 100 12.71 8.16 -3.14
C LYS A 100 12.47 9.52 -2.50
N ASP A 101 11.27 10.07 -2.66
CA ASP A 101 10.91 11.38 -2.13
C ASP A 101 11.01 11.44 -0.59
N PHE A 102 10.70 10.34 0.08
CA PHE A 102 10.79 10.23 1.55
C PHE A 102 12.10 9.57 2.04
N GLY A 103 13.00 9.22 1.13
CA GLY A 103 14.26 8.57 1.50
C GLY A 103 14.07 7.18 2.10
N LEU A 104 13.06 6.44 1.66
CA LEU A 104 12.72 5.12 2.20
C LEU A 104 13.56 4.01 1.54
N ASN A 105 13.69 2.90 2.26
CA ASN A 105 14.39 1.72 1.75
C ASN A 105 13.54 1.01 0.70
N GLU A 106 14.03 0.97 -0.54
CA GLU A 106 13.33 0.37 -1.67
C GLU A 106 13.35 -1.17 -1.68
N ASP A 107 14.14 -1.81 -0.81
CA ASP A 107 14.22 -3.28 -0.75
C ASP A 107 12.86 -3.89 -0.43
N HIS A 108 12.10 -3.31 0.48
CA HIS A 108 10.77 -3.76 0.84
C HIS A 108 9.81 -3.71 -0.36
N LEU A 109 9.95 -2.68 -1.18
CA LEU A 109 9.18 -2.53 -2.41
C LEU A 109 9.51 -3.65 -3.41
N SER A 110 10.80 -3.91 -3.60
CA SER A 110 11.27 -4.98 -4.48
C SER A 110 10.82 -6.36 -4.00
N TRP A 111 10.86 -6.60 -2.70
CA TRP A 111 10.40 -7.87 -2.12
C TRP A 111 8.90 -8.07 -2.30
N ALA A 112 8.11 -7.02 -2.11
CA ALA A 112 6.65 -7.08 -2.32
C ALA A 112 6.31 -7.40 -3.78
N LEU A 113 7.03 -6.81 -4.73
CA LEU A 113 6.86 -7.10 -6.14
C LEU A 113 7.23 -8.56 -6.47
N ARG A 114 8.32 -9.04 -5.91
CA ARG A 114 8.75 -10.43 -6.08
C ARG A 114 7.70 -11.41 -5.56
N ASP A 115 7.14 -11.14 -4.40
CA ASP A 115 6.08 -11.96 -3.82
C ASP A 115 4.83 -11.97 -4.70
N ALA A 116 4.47 -10.83 -5.29
CA ALA A 116 3.34 -10.74 -6.20
C ALA A 116 3.56 -11.60 -7.46
N TYR A 117 4.77 -11.58 -8.01
CA TYR A 117 5.13 -12.45 -9.14
C TYR A 117 5.04 -13.94 -8.78
N LYS A 118 5.56 -14.31 -7.63
CA LYS A 118 5.49 -15.72 -7.16
C LYS A 118 4.05 -16.18 -7.01
N GLN A 119 3.19 -15.34 -6.46
CA GLN A 119 1.78 -15.67 -6.29
C GLN A 119 1.05 -15.77 -7.63
N ALA A 120 1.36 -14.88 -8.57
CA ALA A 120 0.80 -14.95 -9.92
C ALA A 120 1.18 -16.25 -10.63
N ASP A 121 2.44 -16.67 -10.51
CA ASP A 121 2.92 -17.94 -11.07
C ASP A 121 2.18 -19.14 -10.47
N ARG A 122 2.01 -19.16 -9.15
CA ARG A 122 1.25 -20.23 -8.46
C ARG A 122 -0.20 -20.26 -8.93
N ASN A 123 -0.84 -19.13 -9.08
CA ASN A 123 -2.22 -19.04 -9.53
C ASN A 123 -2.36 -19.60 -10.95
N GLN A 124 -1.44 -19.28 -11.85
CA GLN A 124 -1.43 -19.82 -13.20
C GLN A 124 -1.23 -21.33 -13.20
N GLU A 125 -0.32 -21.84 -12.35
CA GLU A 125 -0.08 -23.27 -12.23
C GLU A 125 -1.33 -24.01 -11.74
N MET A 126 -2.03 -23.49 -10.74
CA MET A 126 -3.27 -24.05 -10.25
C MET A 126 -4.36 -24.09 -11.33
N LEU A 127 -4.49 -23.03 -12.10
CA LEU A 127 -5.44 -22.98 -13.22
C LEU A 127 -5.11 -24.03 -14.29
N ARG A 128 -3.82 -24.18 -14.64
CA ARG A 128 -3.36 -25.20 -15.57
C ARG A 128 -3.69 -26.61 -15.12
N MET A 129 -3.64 -26.86 -13.81
CA MET A 129 -3.95 -28.13 -13.20
C MET A 129 -5.45 -28.35 -12.99
N GLY A 130 -6.30 -27.42 -13.40
CA GLY A 130 -7.76 -27.51 -13.27
C GLY A 130 -8.26 -27.33 -11.84
N ARG A 131 -7.48 -26.69 -10.97
CA ARG A 131 -7.85 -26.46 -9.56
C ARG A 131 -8.56 -25.12 -9.41
N THR A 132 -9.51 -25.08 -8.47
CA THR A 132 -10.19 -23.83 -8.10
C THR A 132 -9.28 -23.03 -7.18
N LEU A 133 -9.17 -21.72 -7.47
CA LEU A 133 -8.47 -20.78 -6.60
C LEU A 133 -9.38 -20.38 -5.44
N ALA A 134 -8.88 -20.45 -4.25
CA ALA A 134 -9.59 -20.05 -3.05
C ALA A 134 -9.30 -18.59 -2.67
#